data_3cb616493d3bec47913a37c736519d3c
#
_entry.id   3cb616493d3bec47913a37c736519d3c
#
_cell.length_a   1.000
_cell.length_b   1.000
_cell.length_c   1.000
_cell.angle_alpha   90.00
_cell.angle_beta   90.00
_cell.angle_gamma   90.00
#
_symmetry.space_group_name_H-M   'P 1'
#
loop_
_entity.id
_entity.type
_entity.pdbx_description
1 polymer ?
#
loop_
_entity_poly.entity_id
_entity_poly.type
_entity_poly.pdbx_seq_one_letter_code
_entity_poly.pdbx_strand_id
1 'polypeptide(L)'
;MKRTSISILILILISQAVFGQQKPASKNPEPQIRQYWFVLLTKGDNRSQDSVTAAKIQAGHLANIQKLYMEGKVKVAGPFGEEGDWQGIFIFDCETKEEVEKLLKTDPAISAGRMVYQIRSWYTVPVGSFAPGKPKTPLF
;
A
#
# COMPACT_ATOMS: atom_id res chain seq x y z
N MET A 1 86.52 -27.87 -6.41
CA MET A 1 85.77 -26.59 -6.56
C MET A 1 84.41 -26.95 -7.14
N LYS A 2 83.38 -26.96 -6.27
CA LYS A 2 81.98 -27.28 -6.66
C LYS A 2 81.14 -26.03 -6.62
N ARG A 3 80.65 -25.57 -7.77
CA ARG A 3 79.74 -24.41 -7.84
C ARG A 3 78.30 -24.93 -7.68
N THR A 4 77.71 -24.57 -6.58
CA THR A 4 76.29 -24.83 -6.35
C THR A 4 75.45 -23.67 -6.93
N SER A 5 74.72 -23.97 -8.00
CA SER A 5 73.74 -23.04 -8.56
C SER A 5 72.48 -23.09 -7.72
N ILE A 6 72.12 -21.96 -7.12
CA ILE A 6 70.87 -21.80 -6.43
C ILE A 6 69.85 -21.28 -7.42
N SER A 7 68.92 -22.16 -7.81
CA SER A 7 67.77 -21.78 -8.63
C SER A 7 66.70 -21.16 -7.71
N ILE A 8 66.51 -19.85 -7.82
CA ILE A 8 65.46 -19.14 -7.14
C ILE A 8 64.17 -19.33 -7.96
N LEU A 9 63.28 -20.17 -7.45
CA LEU A 9 61.95 -20.37 -8.01
C LEU A 9 61.04 -19.18 -7.51
N ILE A 10 60.83 -18.21 -8.38
CA ILE A 10 59.92 -17.09 -8.08
C ILE A 10 58.50 -17.62 -8.33
N LEU A 11 57.80 -17.89 -7.22
CA LEU A 11 56.38 -18.26 -7.25
C LEU A 11 55.57 -16.97 -7.38
N ILE A 12 55.13 -16.66 -8.61
CA ILE A 12 54.23 -15.52 -8.84
C ILE A 12 52.83 -15.98 -8.43
N LEU A 13 52.41 -15.56 -7.23
CA LEU A 13 51.00 -15.64 -6.83
C LEU A 13 50.20 -14.62 -7.64
N ILE A 14 49.51 -15.09 -8.67
CA ILE A 14 48.50 -14.30 -9.36
C ILE A 14 47.24 -14.31 -8.45
N SER A 15 47.12 -13.31 -7.59
CA SER A 15 45.86 -13.04 -6.90
C SER A 15 44.84 -12.53 -7.90
N GLN A 16 43.96 -13.42 -8.34
CA GLN A 16 42.75 -13.05 -9.10
C GLN A 16 41.88 -12.22 -8.19
N ALA A 17 42.03 -10.91 -8.26
CA ALA A 17 41.02 -9.98 -7.71
C ALA A 17 39.73 -10.18 -8.50
N VAL A 18 38.82 -10.96 -7.96
CA VAL A 18 37.44 -11.03 -8.43
C VAL A 18 36.84 -9.65 -8.15
N PHE A 19 36.98 -8.73 -9.08
CA PHE A 19 36.15 -7.55 -9.13
C PHE A 19 34.73 -8.02 -9.38
N GLY A 20 34.00 -8.23 -8.28
CA GLY A 20 32.57 -8.36 -8.36
C GLY A 20 32.04 -7.11 -9.08
N GLN A 21 31.57 -7.28 -10.31
CA GLN A 21 30.85 -6.25 -11.03
C GLN A 21 29.58 -5.96 -10.23
N GLN A 22 29.66 -5.04 -9.27
CA GLN A 22 28.47 -4.42 -8.75
C GLN A 22 27.80 -3.70 -9.92
N LYS A 23 26.71 -4.31 -10.41
CA LYS A 23 25.82 -3.66 -11.36
C LYS A 23 25.54 -2.27 -10.80
N PRO A 24 25.85 -1.17 -11.52
CA PRO A 24 25.58 0.17 -11.00
C PRO A 24 24.11 0.23 -10.63
N ALA A 25 23.82 0.63 -9.38
CA ALA A 25 22.47 0.80 -8.93
C ALA A 25 21.77 1.74 -9.92
N SER A 26 20.74 1.25 -10.60
CA SER A 26 19.94 2.06 -11.49
C SER A 26 19.46 3.28 -10.71
N LYS A 27 19.72 4.48 -11.21
CA LYS A 27 19.25 5.72 -10.61
C LYS A 27 17.70 5.78 -10.55
N ASN A 28 17.06 4.95 -11.33
CA ASN A 28 15.62 4.71 -11.28
C ASN A 28 15.41 3.25 -10.84
N PRO A 29 14.84 3.01 -9.65
CA PRO A 29 14.47 1.65 -9.27
C PRO A 29 13.54 1.06 -10.33
N GLU A 30 13.78 -0.18 -10.74
CA GLU A 30 12.88 -0.91 -11.62
C GLU A 30 11.46 -0.80 -11.06
N PRO A 31 10.49 -0.43 -11.87
CA PRO A 31 9.11 -0.31 -11.41
C PRO A 31 8.64 -1.70 -10.95
N GLN A 32 8.42 -1.83 -9.65
CA GLN A 32 7.94 -3.08 -9.07
C GLN A 32 6.42 -3.06 -9.06
N ILE A 33 5.81 -3.99 -9.77
CA ILE A 33 4.37 -4.24 -9.67
C ILE A 33 4.10 -4.78 -8.27
N ARG A 34 3.23 -4.10 -7.52
CA ARG A 34 2.76 -4.52 -6.20
C ARG A 34 1.28 -4.80 -6.24
N GLN A 35 0.87 -5.78 -5.45
CA GLN A 35 -0.53 -6.04 -5.20
C GLN A 35 -1.01 -5.16 -4.06
N TYR A 36 -2.20 -4.60 -4.25
CA TYR A 36 -3.04 -3.94 -3.26
C TYR A 36 -4.44 -4.51 -3.34
N TRP A 37 -5.30 -4.10 -2.42
CA TRP A 37 -6.71 -4.47 -2.44
C TRP A 37 -7.54 -3.21 -2.68
N PHE A 38 -8.20 -3.21 -3.83
CA PHE A 38 -9.20 -2.21 -4.17
C PHE A 38 -10.52 -2.59 -3.53
N VAL A 39 -11.13 -1.65 -2.80
CA VAL A 39 -12.46 -1.81 -2.19
C VAL A 39 -13.37 -0.72 -2.72
N LEU A 40 -14.47 -1.13 -3.32
CA LEU A 40 -15.57 -0.24 -3.66
C LEU A 40 -16.60 -0.31 -2.55
N LEU A 41 -16.95 0.84 -1.98
CA LEU A 41 -18.06 1.00 -1.05
C LEU A 41 -19.32 1.41 -1.79
N THR A 42 -20.42 0.74 -1.52
CA THR A 42 -21.72 1.08 -2.07
C THR A 42 -22.77 1.26 -0.97
N LYS A 43 -23.90 1.86 -1.30
CA LYS A 43 -25.02 1.99 -0.36
C LYS A 43 -25.44 0.62 0.15
N GLY A 44 -25.63 0.51 1.45
CA GLY A 44 -26.28 -0.63 2.07
C GLY A 44 -27.77 -0.35 2.32
N ASP A 45 -28.53 -1.42 2.55
CA ASP A 45 -29.98 -1.36 2.66
C ASP A 45 -30.46 -0.79 4.00
N ASN A 46 -29.63 -0.87 5.05
CA ASN A 46 -30.02 -0.39 6.37
C ASN A 46 -29.81 1.12 6.51
N ARG A 47 -30.84 1.89 6.21
CA ARG A 47 -30.89 3.36 6.25
C ARG A 47 -31.92 3.92 7.23
N SER A 48 -32.50 3.09 8.08
CA SER A 48 -33.58 3.46 9.00
C SER A 48 -33.12 4.19 10.28
N GLN A 49 -31.82 4.39 10.46
CA GLN A 49 -31.28 5.08 11.64
C GLN A 49 -31.73 6.55 11.63
N ASP A 50 -32.07 7.06 12.81
CA ASP A 50 -32.32 8.50 13.00
C ASP A 50 -31.05 9.32 12.68
N SER A 51 -31.22 10.64 12.53
CA SER A 51 -30.16 11.55 12.14
C SER A 51 -28.97 11.57 13.11
N VAL A 52 -29.24 11.46 14.42
CA VAL A 52 -28.20 11.46 15.46
C VAL A 52 -27.37 10.19 15.39
N THR A 53 -28.03 9.05 15.28
CA THR A 53 -27.37 7.75 15.12
C THR A 53 -26.58 7.71 13.81
N ALA A 54 -27.14 8.18 12.70
CA ALA A 54 -26.47 8.24 11.41
C ALA A 54 -25.20 9.11 11.47
N ALA A 55 -25.27 10.28 12.13
CA ALA A 55 -24.11 11.17 12.31
C ALA A 55 -23.01 10.50 13.17
N LYS A 56 -23.39 9.78 14.22
CA LYS A 56 -22.44 9.01 15.05
C LYS A 56 -21.75 7.90 14.26
N ILE A 57 -22.50 7.16 13.44
CA ILE A 57 -21.94 6.14 12.56
C ILE A 57 -20.95 6.76 11.57
N GLN A 58 -21.31 7.89 10.96
CA GLN A 58 -20.43 8.60 10.03
C GLN A 58 -19.13 9.06 10.71
N ALA A 59 -19.23 9.65 11.90
CA ALA A 59 -18.05 10.05 12.66
C ALA A 59 -17.15 8.85 13.00
N GLY A 60 -17.74 7.71 13.36
CA GLY A 60 -17.01 6.47 13.60
C GLY A 60 -16.34 5.92 12.36
N HIS A 61 -16.99 6.00 11.20
CA HIS A 61 -16.42 5.63 9.90
C HIS A 61 -15.17 6.46 9.60
N LEU A 62 -15.25 7.78 9.72
CA LEU A 62 -14.10 8.67 9.49
C LEU A 62 -12.95 8.40 10.47
N ALA A 63 -13.26 8.16 11.74
CA ALA A 63 -12.27 7.81 12.76
C ALA A 63 -11.58 6.46 12.44
N ASN A 64 -12.34 5.48 11.94
CA ASN A 64 -11.79 4.19 11.53
C ASN A 64 -10.85 4.34 10.32
N ILE A 65 -11.20 5.15 9.33
CA ILE A 65 -10.32 5.47 8.20
C ILE A 65 -9.00 6.06 8.71
N GLN A 66 -9.07 7.06 9.59
CA GLN A 66 -7.87 7.70 10.16
C GLN A 66 -6.99 6.69 10.90
N LYS A 67 -7.59 5.83 11.72
CA LYS A 67 -6.89 4.76 12.42
C LYS A 67 -6.16 3.83 11.45
N LEU A 68 -6.87 3.29 10.46
CA LEU A 68 -6.28 2.36 9.48
C LEU A 68 -5.19 3.01 8.62
N TYR A 69 -5.32 4.31 8.34
CA TYR A 69 -4.27 5.08 7.68
C TYR A 69 -3.02 5.17 8.56
N MET A 70 -3.16 5.51 9.85
CA MET A 70 -2.04 5.60 10.79
C MET A 70 -1.36 4.25 11.01
N GLU A 71 -2.11 3.16 10.95
CA GLU A 71 -1.59 1.78 10.98
C GLU A 71 -0.93 1.36 9.66
N GLY A 72 -0.94 2.20 8.63
CA GLY A 72 -0.38 1.93 7.31
C GLY A 72 -1.17 0.93 6.47
N LYS A 73 -2.37 0.54 6.91
CA LYS A 73 -3.23 -0.43 6.22
C LYS A 73 -4.00 0.17 5.06
N VAL A 74 -4.48 1.40 5.18
CA VAL A 74 -5.14 2.15 4.11
C VAL A 74 -4.16 3.14 3.48
N LYS A 75 -4.02 3.10 2.17
CA LYS A 75 -3.17 4.03 1.40
C LYS A 75 -3.99 5.15 0.76
N VAL A 76 -5.20 4.85 0.36
CA VAL A 76 -6.15 5.79 -0.24
C VAL A 76 -7.52 5.53 0.36
N ALA A 77 -8.24 6.58 0.71
CA ALA A 77 -9.64 6.56 1.06
C ALA A 77 -10.30 7.84 0.56
N GLY A 78 -11.49 7.74 0.00
CA GLY A 78 -12.20 8.92 -0.45
C GLY A 78 -13.60 8.61 -0.97
N PRO A 79 -14.53 9.55 -0.79
CA PRO A 79 -15.87 9.45 -1.34
C PRO A 79 -15.88 9.79 -2.84
N PHE A 80 -16.92 9.35 -3.54
CA PHE A 80 -17.28 9.90 -4.83
C PHE A 80 -18.01 11.24 -4.63
N GLY A 81 -17.86 12.15 -5.59
CA GLY A 81 -18.48 13.47 -5.55
C GLY A 81 -19.94 13.47 -6.02
N GLU A 82 -20.32 12.47 -6.81
CA GLU A 82 -21.65 12.33 -7.37
C GLU A 82 -22.58 11.56 -6.43
N GLU A 83 -23.85 11.91 -6.43
CA GLU A 83 -24.88 11.09 -5.79
C GLU A 83 -25.07 9.78 -6.54
N GLY A 84 -25.30 8.69 -5.83
CA GLY A 84 -25.50 7.39 -6.42
C GLY A 84 -25.30 6.25 -5.43
N ASP A 85 -25.23 5.03 -5.96
CA ASP A 85 -24.97 3.84 -5.14
C ASP A 85 -23.52 3.73 -4.71
N TRP A 86 -22.59 4.23 -5.51
CA TRP A 86 -21.17 4.26 -5.17
C TRP A 86 -20.88 5.33 -4.14
N GLN A 87 -20.33 4.93 -3.02
CA GLN A 87 -20.09 5.84 -1.89
C GLN A 87 -18.63 6.28 -1.79
N GLY A 88 -17.70 5.43 -2.17
CA GLY A 88 -16.28 5.73 -2.11
C GLY A 88 -15.40 4.52 -2.36
N ILE A 89 -14.10 4.73 -2.26
CA ILE A 89 -13.11 3.66 -2.42
C ILE A 89 -12.12 3.63 -1.28
N PHE A 90 -11.53 2.43 -1.07
CA PHE A 90 -10.28 2.25 -0.33
C PHE A 90 -9.26 1.53 -1.19
N ILE A 91 -7.98 1.85 -0.98
CA ILE A 91 -6.85 1.02 -1.39
C ILE A 91 -6.14 0.56 -0.12
N PHE A 92 -6.18 -0.76 0.12
CA PHE A 92 -5.51 -1.39 1.25
C PHE A 92 -4.17 -1.98 0.84
N ASP A 93 -3.18 -1.87 1.74
CA ASP A 93 -1.89 -2.53 1.67
C ASP A 93 -1.86 -3.63 2.74
N CYS A 94 -2.44 -4.77 2.40
CA CYS A 94 -2.59 -5.95 3.25
C CYS A 94 -2.10 -7.18 2.50
N GLU A 95 -1.66 -8.20 3.23
CA GLU A 95 -1.15 -9.43 2.62
C GLU A 95 -2.28 -10.28 2.02
N THR A 96 -3.43 -10.35 2.69
CA THR A 96 -4.54 -11.21 2.28
C THR A 96 -5.87 -10.47 2.21
N LYS A 97 -6.80 -11.04 1.44
CA LYS A 97 -8.17 -10.56 1.34
C LYS A 97 -8.90 -10.69 2.68
N GLU A 98 -8.63 -11.75 3.41
CA GLU A 98 -9.23 -12.03 4.73
C GLU A 98 -8.83 -10.97 5.76
N GLU A 99 -7.60 -10.46 5.68
CA GLU A 99 -7.16 -9.33 6.49
C GLU A 99 -7.98 -8.08 6.18
N VAL A 100 -8.15 -7.76 4.90
CA VAL A 100 -8.98 -6.61 4.47
C VAL A 100 -10.42 -6.76 4.97
N GLU A 101 -11.02 -7.95 4.84
CA GLU A 101 -12.38 -8.21 5.32
C GLU A 101 -12.51 -8.01 6.84
N LYS A 102 -11.51 -8.44 7.62
CA LYS A 102 -11.49 -8.20 9.07
C LYS A 102 -11.44 -6.70 9.39
N LEU A 103 -10.61 -5.95 8.68
CA LEU A 103 -10.49 -4.50 8.87
C LEU A 103 -11.77 -3.77 8.48
N LEU A 104 -12.41 -4.14 7.37
CA LEU A 104 -13.67 -3.56 6.94
C LEU A 104 -14.81 -3.80 7.95
N LYS A 105 -14.84 -4.95 8.59
CA LYS A 105 -15.83 -5.26 9.64
C LYS A 105 -15.68 -4.40 10.89
N THR A 106 -14.55 -3.73 11.10
CA THR A 106 -14.37 -2.77 12.19
C THR A 106 -15.01 -1.42 11.90
N ASP A 107 -15.43 -1.19 10.65
CA ASP A 107 -16.04 0.06 10.24
C ASP A 107 -17.50 0.16 10.70
N PRO A 108 -17.88 1.21 11.48
CA PRO A 108 -19.25 1.36 11.96
C PRO A 108 -20.31 1.49 10.87
N ALA A 109 -19.97 2.08 9.72
CA ALA A 109 -20.93 2.23 8.62
C ALA A 109 -21.19 0.89 7.91
N ILE A 110 -20.17 0.04 7.81
CA ILE A 110 -20.29 -1.32 7.29
C ILE A 110 -21.02 -2.21 8.31
N SER A 111 -20.60 -2.18 9.57
CA SER A 111 -21.21 -2.98 10.64
C SER A 111 -22.69 -2.65 10.86
N ALA A 112 -23.08 -1.39 10.67
CA ALA A 112 -24.46 -0.96 10.75
C ALA A 112 -25.29 -1.25 9.48
N GLY A 113 -24.69 -1.84 8.45
CA GLY A 113 -25.35 -2.14 7.18
C GLY A 113 -25.70 -0.89 6.34
N ARG A 114 -25.12 0.27 6.66
CA ARG A 114 -25.29 1.51 5.86
C ARG A 114 -24.44 1.51 4.59
N MET A 115 -23.34 0.75 4.62
CA MET A 115 -22.44 0.52 3.49
C MET A 115 -22.19 -0.98 3.34
N VAL A 116 -22.06 -1.40 2.10
CA VAL A 116 -21.58 -2.73 1.71
C VAL A 116 -20.36 -2.55 0.83
N TYR A 117 -19.62 -3.62 0.57
CA TYR A 117 -18.35 -3.50 -0.13
C TYR A 117 -18.11 -4.64 -1.12
N GLN A 118 -17.29 -4.34 -2.12
CA GLN A 118 -16.69 -5.32 -3.02
C GLN A 118 -15.18 -5.19 -2.94
N ILE A 119 -14.47 -6.32 -2.88
CA ILE A 119 -13.01 -6.37 -2.82
C ILE A 119 -12.47 -6.98 -4.11
N ARG A 120 -11.43 -6.34 -4.68
CA ARG A 120 -10.68 -6.86 -5.83
C ARG A 120 -9.18 -6.76 -5.55
N SER A 121 -8.41 -7.75 -5.96
CA SER A 121 -6.97 -7.61 -6.07
C SER A 121 -6.65 -6.58 -7.16
N TRP A 122 -5.76 -5.66 -6.87
CA TRP A 122 -5.35 -4.62 -7.79
C TRP A 122 -3.84 -4.53 -7.83
N TYR A 123 -3.30 -4.53 -9.04
CA TYR A 123 -1.87 -4.50 -9.27
C TYR A 123 -1.50 -3.16 -9.89
N THR A 124 -0.50 -2.49 -9.31
CA THR A 124 -0.03 -1.22 -9.81
C THR A 124 1.47 -1.06 -9.65
N VAL A 125 2.03 -0.27 -10.54
CA VAL A 125 3.38 0.26 -10.40
C VAL A 125 3.27 1.55 -9.61
N PRO A 126 4.06 1.74 -8.55
CA PRO A 126 4.10 2.99 -7.81
C PRO A 126 4.74 4.09 -8.69
N VAL A 127 3.96 4.66 -9.59
CA VAL A 127 4.39 5.74 -10.51
C VAL A 127 4.33 7.12 -9.87
N GLY A 128 3.95 7.21 -8.63
CA GLY A 128 3.90 8.44 -7.85
C GLY A 128 3.16 8.21 -6.54
N SER A 129 3.41 9.03 -5.55
CA SER A 129 2.55 9.12 -4.38
C SER A 129 1.40 10.06 -4.72
N PHE A 130 0.20 9.73 -4.28
CA PHE A 130 -0.86 10.71 -4.13
C PHE A 130 -0.44 11.69 -3.03
N ALA A 131 0.54 12.55 -3.30
CA ALA A 131 0.76 13.69 -2.47
C ALA A 131 -0.43 14.62 -2.72
N PRO A 132 -1.31 14.84 -1.74
CA PRO A 132 -2.37 15.80 -1.91
C PRO A 132 -1.72 17.14 -2.23
N GLY A 133 -1.99 17.69 -3.41
CA GLY A 133 -1.72 19.08 -3.69
C GLY A 133 -2.43 19.98 -2.66
N LYS A 134 -2.18 21.26 -2.70
CA LYS A 134 -2.98 22.19 -1.89
C LYS A 134 -4.45 21.92 -2.19
N PRO A 135 -5.31 21.74 -1.17
CA PRO A 135 -6.74 21.56 -1.38
C PRO A 135 -7.26 22.70 -2.25
N LYS A 136 -7.90 22.37 -3.35
CA LYS A 136 -8.47 23.40 -4.23
C LYS A 136 -9.69 24.06 -3.58
N THR A 137 -10.37 23.31 -2.72
CA THR A 137 -11.53 23.77 -1.94
C THR A 137 -11.63 22.90 -0.70
N PRO A 138 -11.96 23.46 0.49
CA PRO A 138 -12.32 22.64 1.63
C PRO A 138 -13.51 21.76 1.22
N LEU A 139 -13.41 20.45 1.47
CA LEU A 139 -14.50 19.52 1.17
C LEU A 139 -15.59 19.51 2.26
N PHE A 140 -15.35 20.26 3.38
CA PHE A 140 -16.26 20.33 4.54
C PHE A 140 -16.19 21.70 5.18
#